data_e79121a2b52bad3d78ac0bca8c7df450
#
_entry.id   e79121a2b52bad3d78ac0bca8c7df450
#
_cell.length_a   1.000
_cell.length_b   1.000
_cell.length_c   1.000
_cell.angle_alpha   90.00
_cell.angle_beta   90.00
_cell.angle_gamma   90.00
#
_symmetry.space_group_name_H-M   'P 1'
#
loop_
_entity.id
_entity.type
_entity.pdbx_description
1 polymer ?
#
loop_
_entity_poly.entity_id
_entity_poly.type
_entity_poly.pdbx_seq_one_letter_code
_entity_poly.pdbx_strand_id
1 'polypeptide(L)'
;ATAPQSMPDLMSIACSAFLLAALAVENKIEKLDLWTVGRSGLHMKVFFISILLGLLWQLAIYFICRLSNTAYPHPATELSPLLISIASTGLLGPFAEEMLFRKWLVSMMERGGFNTIVIIVCSSVLFFCAHLGDSFLRVDTFVFAIPLCYLFLRYHDVRYCFIAHAVCNLAGIILPLIVR
;
A
#
# COMPACT_ATOMS: atom_id res chain seq x y z
N ALA A 1 -7.58 30.72 4.20
CA ALA A 1 -8.18 29.65 5.00
C ALA A 1 -7.49 28.35 4.60
N THR A 2 -6.73 27.75 5.50
CA THR A 2 -6.12 26.43 5.30
C THR A 2 -7.23 25.40 5.34
N ALA A 3 -7.28 24.49 4.36
CA ALA A 3 -8.23 23.37 4.38
C ALA A 3 -8.06 22.59 5.70
N PRO A 4 -9.15 22.10 6.30
CA PRO A 4 -9.05 21.29 7.51
C PRO A 4 -8.16 20.07 7.27
N GLN A 5 -7.29 19.72 8.21
CA GLN A 5 -6.33 18.61 8.10
C GLN A 5 -6.98 17.25 7.80
N SER A 6 -8.27 17.11 8.08
CA SER A 6 -9.06 15.90 7.77
C SER A 6 -9.51 15.78 6.30
N MET A 7 -9.37 16.84 5.49
CA MET A 7 -9.85 16.82 4.10
C MET A 7 -9.09 15.84 3.20
N PRO A 8 -7.75 15.74 3.26
CA PRO A 8 -6.99 14.74 2.50
C PRO A 8 -7.40 13.30 2.85
N ASP A 9 -7.63 13.02 4.14
CA ASP A 9 -8.03 11.68 4.60
C ASP A 9 -9.43 11.28 4.11
N LEU A 10 -10.38 12.21 4.10
CA LEU A 10 -11.72 11.98 3.57
C LEU A 10 -11.69 11.73 2.05
N MET A 11 -10.85 12.47 1.32
CA MET A 11 -10.64 12.21 -0.12
C MET A 11 -10.03 10.82 -0.35
N SER A 12 -9.05 10.43 0.46
CA SER A 12 -8.45 9.10 0.40
C SER A 12 -9.48 7.99 0.62
N ILE A 13 -10.38 8.14 1.59
CA ILE A 13 -11.49 7.20 1.82
C ILE A 13 -12.40 7.13 0.60
N ALA A 14 -12.81 8.29 0.04
CA ALA A 14 -13.69 8.34 -1.12
C ALA A 14 -13.05 7.69 -2.35
N CYS A 15 -11.76 7.99 -2.62
CA CYS A 15 -11.01 7.37 -3.72
C CYS A 15 -10.87 5.85 -3.55
N SER A 16 -10.55 5.39 -2.33
CA SER A 16 -10.43 3.96 -2.04
C SER A 16 -11.77 3.24 -2.20
N ALA A 17 -12.86 3.84 -1.72
CA ALA A 17 -14.20 3.28 -1.88
C ALA A 17 -14.63 3.21 -3.35
N PHE A 18 -14.37 4.27 -4.13
CA PHE A 18 -14.63 4.30 -5.56
C PHE A 18 -13.83 3.22 -6.30
N LEU A 19 -12.54 3.10 -5.99
CA LEU A 19 -11.66 2.09 -6.57
C LEU A 19 -12.17 0.67 -6.28
N LEU A 20 -12.53 0.37 -5.03
CA LEU A 20 -13.07 -0.94 -4.66
C LEU A 20 -14.41 -1.23 -5.35
N ALA A 21 -15.27 -0.22 -5.51
CA ALA A 21 -16.50 -0.36 -6.26
C ALA A 21 -16.26 -0.64 -7.75
N ALA A 22 -15.31 0.07 -8.36
CA ALA A 22 -14.90 -0.18 -9.75
C ALA A 22 -14.35 -1.59 -9.94
N LEU A 23 -13.48 -2.05 -9.03
CA LEU A 23 -12.96 -3.43 -9.03
C LEU A 23 -14.07 -4.47 -8.83
N ALA A 24 -15.11 -4.16 -8.04
CA ALA A 24 -16.24 -5.06 -7.89
C ALA A 24 -17.06 -5.21 -9.18
N VAL A 25 -17.24 -4.12 -9.92
CA VAL A 25 -17.89 -4.14 -11.24
C VAL A 25 -17.06 -4.94 -12.24
N GLU A 26 -15.77 -4.64 -12.31
CA GLU A 26 -14.82 -5.34 -13.18
C GLU A 26 -14.76 -6.84 -12.88
N ASN A 27 -14.70 -7.20 -11.60
CA ASN A 27 -14.73 -8.61 -11.18
C ASN A 27 -15.99 -9.35 -11.66
N LYS A 28 -17.14 -8.66 -11.66
CA LYS A 28 -18.41 -9.23 -12.13
C LYS A 28 -18.43 -9.40 -13.65
N ILE A 29 -17.86 -8.45 -14.39
CA ILE A 29 -17.81 -8.46 -15.85
C ILE A 29 -16.82 -9.52 -16.35
N GLU A 30 -15.60 -9.48 -15.85
CA GLU A 30 -14.48 -10.30 -16.31
C GLU A 30 -14.37 -11.66 -15.59
N LYS A 31 -15.20 -11.91 -14.57
CA LYS A 31 -15.17 -13.14 -13.72
C LYS A 31 -13.79 -13.42 -13.14
N LEU A 32 -13.15 -12.37 -12.59
CA LEU A 32 -11.73 -12.40 -12.21
C LEU A 32 -11.43 -13.07 -10.87
N ASP A 33 -12.43 -13.42 -10.08
CA ASP A 33 -12.26 -13.98 -8.72
C ASP A 33 -11.38 -13.09 -7.81
N LEU A 34 -11.57 -11.76 -7.91
CA LEU A 34 -10.76 -10.78 -7.16
C LEU A 34 -10.94 -10.90 -5.64
N TRP A 35 -12.11 -11.36 -5.19
CA TRP A 35 -12.44 -11.41 -3.77
C TRP A 35 -11.97 -12.68 -3.07
N THR A 36 -11.47 -13.67 -3.80
CA THR A 36 -10.80 -14.82 -3.19
C THR A 36 -9.41 -14.42 -2.74
N VAL A 37 -9.28 -14.13 -1.47
CA VAL A 37 -8.12 -13.46 -0.85
C VAL A 37 -6.87 -14.36 -0.84
N GLY A 38 -7.04 -15.67 -0.74
CA GLY A 38 -5.95 -16.66 -0.80
C GLY A 38 -6.49 -18.07 -0.93
N ARG A 39 -5.78 -18.91 -1.68
CA ARG A 39 -6.20 -20.30 -1.95
C ARG A 39 -5.91 -21.26 -0.82
N SER A 40 -5.11 -20.89 0.16
CA SER A 40 -4.68 -21.70 1.29
C SER A 40 -4.80 -20.94 2.61
N GLY A 41 -4.67 -21.65 3.73
CA GLY A 41 -4.54 -21.04 5.05
C GLY A 41 -3.35 -20.05 5.11
N LEU A 42 -3.39 -19.12 6.06
CA LEU A 42 -2.33 -18.15 6.24
C LEU A 42 -1.03 -18.86 6.69
N HIS A 43 0.03 -18.76 5.90
CA HIS A 43 1.35 -19.26 6.29
C HIS A 43 2.01 -18.33 7.31
N MET A 44 2.07 -18.72 8.57
CA MET A 44 2.56 -17.89 9.68
C MET A 44 3.96 -17.33 9.44
N LYS A 45 4.86 -18.13 8.83
CA LYS A 45 6.20 -17.63 8.48
C LYS A 45 6.15 -16.43 7.53
N VAL A 46 5.32 -16.51 6.48
CA VAL A 46 5.18 -15.42 5.49
C VAL A 46 4.45 -14.22 6.09
N PHE A 47 3.49 -14.46 6.97
CA PHE A 47 2.83 -13.41 7.75
C PHE A 47 3.85 -12.58 8.55
N PHE A 48 4.73 -13.22 9.32
CA PHE A 48 5.77 -12.50 10.07
C PHE A 48 6.80 -11.83 9.17
N ILE A 49 7.17 -12.43 8.03
CA ILE A 49 8.03 -11.79 7.03
C ILE A 49 7.38 -10.52 6.49
N SER A 50 6.07 -10.53 6.23
CA SER A 50 5.34 -9.36 5.74
C SER A 50 5.34 -8.23 6.78
N ILE A 51 5.10 -8.53 8.05
CA ILE A 51 5.20 -7.55 9.14
C ILE A 51 6.61 -6.96 9.20
N LEU A 52 7.63 -7.82 9.20
CA LEU A 52 9.02 -7.39 9.27
C LEU A 52 9.41 -6.52 8.08
N LEU A 53 8.96 -6.87 6.87
CA LEU A 53 9.19 -6.08 5.65
C LEU A 53 8.63 -4.67 5.80
N GLY A 54 7.37 -4.52 6.25
CA GLY A 54 6.75 -3.21 6.45
C GLY A 54 7.46 -2.37 7.51
N LEU A 55 7.81 -2.98 8.65
CA LEU A 55 8.53 -2.29 9.72
C LEU A 55 9.92 -1.85 9.29
N LEU A 56 10.71 -2.73 8.71
CA LEU A 56 12.08 -2.42 8.26
C LEU A 56 12.08 -1.34 7.18
N TRP A 57 11.09 -1.39 6.26
CA TRP A 57 10.95 -0.37 5.25
C TRP A 57 10.71 1.01 5.87
N GLN A 58 9.74 1.11 6.78
CA GLN A 58 9.41 2.38 7.41
C GLN A 58 10.55 2.91 8.30
N LEU A 59 11.26 2.02 8.99
CA LEU A 59 12.46 2.41 9.73
C LEU A 59 13.55 2.94 8.80
N ALA A 60 13.77 2.32 7.64
CA ALA A 60 14.73 2.81 6.65
C ALA A 60 14.36 4.21 6.16
N ILE A 61 13.09 4.48 5.83
CA ILE A 61 12.61 5.81 5.45
C ILE A 61 12.84 6.82 6.58
N TYR A 62 12.51 6.46 7.82
CA TYR A 62 12.76 7.33 8.98
C TYR A 62 14.23 7.70 9.12
N PHE A 63 15.15 6.73 9.02
CA PHE A 63 16.58 7.00 9.10
C PHE A 63 17.09 7.82 7.92
N ILE A 64 16.62 7.58 6.70
CA ILE A 64 16.97 8.38 5.53
C ILE A 64 16.55 9.84 5.74
N CYS A 65 15.33 10.09 6.19
CA CYS A 65 14.86 11.44 6.51
C CYS A 65 15.73 12.12 7.58
N ARG A 66 16.11 11.40 8.63
CA ARG A 66 16.99 11.91 9.69
C ARG A 66 18.39 12.25 9.18
N LEU A 67 18.98 11.40 8.36
CA LEU A 67 20.32 11.62 7.80
C LEU A 67 20.35 12.75 6.75
N SER A 68 19.29 12.90 5.98
CA SER A 68 19.18 13.95 4.96
C SER A 68 18.65 15.30 5.49
N ASN A 69 18.39 15.40 6.79
CA ASN A 69 17.75 16.57 7.43
C ASN A 69 16.41 16.96 6.75
N THR A 70 15.71 15.99 6.15
CA THR A 70 14.37 16.22 5.60
C THR A 70 13.32 16.04 6.70
N ALA A 71 12.29 16.87 6.66
CA ALA A 71 11.19 16.76 7.62
C ALA A 71 10.47 15.41 7.42
N TYR A 72 10.41 14.62 8.48
CA TYR A 72 9.53 13.46 8.51
C TYR A 72 8.09 13.94 8.73
N PRO A 73 7.09 13.42 8.01
CA PRO A 73 5.70 13.83 8.19
C PRO A 73 5.24 13.65 9.64
N HIS A 74 4.67 14.70 10.21
CA HIS A 74 4.07 14.62 11.54
C HIS A 74 2.58 14.30 11.40
N PRO A 75 2.11 13.23 12.03
CA PRO A 75 0.70 12.90 12.04
C PRO A 75 -0.10 13.92 12.87
N ALA A 76 -1.40 13.93 12.67
CA ALA A 76 -2.30 14.66 13.55
C ALA A 76 -2.15 14.14 14.99
N THR A 77 -2.08 15.06 15.95
CA THR A 77 -1.97 14.73 17.39
C THR A 77 -3.33 14.63 18.07
N GLU A 78 -4.37 15.20 17.45
CA GLU A 78 -5.74 15.08 17.92
C GLU A 78 -6.31 13.69 17.62
N LEU A 79 -7.06 13.14 18.56
CA LEU A 79 -7.55 11.76 18.50
C LEU A 79 -8.41 11.51 17.26
N SER A 80 -9.34 12.41 16.92
CA SER A 80 -10.26 12.19 15.79
C SER A 80 -9.54 12.17 14.43
N PRO A 81 -8.71 13.16 14.06
CA PRO A 81 -7.91 13.10 12.83
C PRO A 81 -6.94 11.90 12.80
N LEU A 82 -6.35 11.54 13.95
CA LEU A 82 -5.46 10.39 14.03
C LEU A 82 -6.18 9.06 13.71
N LEU A 83 -7.38 8.85 14.28
CA LEU A 83 -8.18 7.66 13.99
C LEU A 83 -8.62 7.60 12.53
N ILE A 84 -8.98 8.75 11.94
CA ILE A 84 -9.32 8.83 10.51
C ILE A 84 -8.10 8.48 9.66
N SER A 85 -6.91 8.99 9.98
CA SER A 85 -5.67 8.70 9.25
C SER A 85 -5.27 7.22 9.37
N ILE A 86 -5.42 6.61 10.55
CA ILE A 86 -5.21 5.17 10.75
C ILE A 86 -6.18 4.36 9.86
N ALA A 87 -7.45 4.72 9.85
CA ALA A 87 -8.46 4.00 9.08
C ALA A 87 -8.27 4.19 7.56
N SER A 88 -8.02 5.43 7.10
CA SER A 88 -7.86 5.76 5.69
C SER A 88 -6.51 5.34 5.14
N THR A 89 -5.45 6.01 5.59
CA THR A 89 -4.08 5.85 5.07
C THR A 89 -3.42 4.58 5.61
N GLY A 90 -3.72 4.20 6.86
CA GLY A 90 -3.14 3.01 7.48
C GLY A 90 -3.73 1.69 6.98
N LEU A 91 -5.03 1.64 6.66
CA LEU A 91 -5.72 0.38 6.37
C LEU A 91 -6.46 0.39 5.02
N LEU A 92 -7.42 1.30 4.82
CA LEU A 92 -8.30 1.26 3.65
C LEU A 92 -7.54 1.54 2.34
N GLY A 93 -6.65 2.53 2.34
CA GLY A 93 -5.80 2.87 1.21
C GLY A 93 -4.93 1.67 0.79
N PRO A 94 -4.08 1.14 1.67
CA PRO A 94 -3.30 -0.06 1.38
C PRO A 94 -4.13 -1.24 0.86
N PHE A 95 -5.30 -1.48 1.44
CA PHE A 95 -6.18 -2.56 0.97
C PHE A 95 -6.63 -2.33 -0.47
N ALA A 96 -7.15 -1.13 -0.79
CA ALA A 96 -7.61 -0.80 -2.13
C ALA A 96 -6.48 -0.84 -3.16
N GLU A 97 -5.30 -0.34 -2.79
CA GLU A 97 -4.11 -0.34 -3.65
C GLU A 97 -3.60 -1.75 -3.92
N GLU A 98 -3.51 -2.62 -2.91
CA GLU A 98 -3.08 -4.00 -3.13
C GLU A 98 -4.11 -4.81 -3.95
N MET A 99 -5.40 -4.52 -3.79
CA MET A 99 -6.44 -5.12 -4.64
C MET A 99 -6.27 -4.69 -6.10
N LEU A 100 -5.95 -3.41 -6.36
CA LEU A 100 -5.73 -2.91 -7.72
C LEU A 100 -4.40 -3.44 -8.30
N PHE A 101 -3.29 -3.14 -7.62
CA PHE A 101 -1.96 -3.35 -8.22
C PHE A 101 -1.52 -4.82 -8.18
N ARG A 102 -1.89 -5.58 -7.15
CA ARG A 102 -1.47 -6.98 -7.03
C ARG A 102 -2.55 -7.94 -7.50
N LYS A 103 -3.75 -7.82 -6.92
CA LYS A 103 -4.80 -8.80 -7.23
C LYS A 103 -5.34 -8.64 -8.64
N TRP A 104 -5.60 -7.42 -9.10
CA TRP A 104 -6.13 -7.18 -10.44
C TRP A 104 -5.02 -7.07 -11.49
N LEU A 105 -4.16 -6.05 -11.44
CA LEU A 105 -3.18 -5.74 -12.48
C LEU A 105 -2.19 -6.89 -12.70
N VAL A 106 -1.54 -7.38 -11.64
CA VAL A 106 -0.56 -8.48 -11.76
C VAL A 106 -1.24 -9.73 -12.29
N SER A 107 -2.44 -10.09 -11.78
CA SER A 107 -3.18 -11.26 -12.29
C SER A 107 -3.56 -11.13 -13.77
N MET A 108 -3.90 -9.92 -14.23
CA MET A 108 -4.18 -9.67 -15.66
C MET A 108 -2.92 -9.82 -16.52
N MET A 109 -1.78 -9.32 -16.03
CA MET A 109 -0.51 -9.47 -16.74
C MET A 109 -0.06 -10.95 -16.81
N GLU A 110 -0.24 -11.72 -15.73
CA GLU A 110 0.03 -13.17 -15.73
C GLU A 110 -0.84 -13.90 -16.75
N ARG A 111 -2.14 -13.57 -16.83
CA ARG A 111 -3.05 -14.12 -17.86
C ARG A 111 -2.65 -13.74 -19.28
N GLY A 112 -2.10 -12.53 -19.46
CA GLY A 112 -1.56 -12.05 -20.71
C GLY A 112 -0.22 -12.71 -21.12
N GLY A 113 0.32 -13.60 -20.27
CA GLY A 113 1.57 -14.32 -20.58
C GLY A 113 2.84 -13.48 -20.41
N PHE A 114 2.78 -12.34 -19.71
CA PHE A 114 3.96 -11.53 -19.44
C PHE A 114 4.94 -12.27 -18.51
N ASN A 115 6.24 -12.09 -18.73
CA ASN A 115 7.23 -12.68 -17.85
C ASN A 115 7.31 -11.92 -16.49
N THR A 116 7.79 -12.61 -15.47
CA THR A 116 7.87 -12.13 -14.08
C THR A 116 8.58 -10.78 -13.96
N ILE A 117 9.68 -10.55 -14.68
CA ILE A 117 10.44 -9.29 -14.59
C ILE A 117 9.61 -8.13 -15.12
N VAL A 118 8.98 -8.31 -16.28
CA VAL A 118 8.10 -7.28 -16.87
C VAL A 118 6.94 -6.96 -15.92
N ILE A 119 6.32 -7.98 -15.33
CA ILE A 119 5.23 -7.78 -14.37
C ILE A 119 5.70 -6.95 -13.17
N ILE A 120 6.84 -7.30 -12.55
CA ILE A 120 7.38 -6.58 -11.40
C ILE A 120 7.68 -5.12 -11.78
N VAL A 121 8.38 -4.90 -12.89
CA VAL A 121 8.76 -3.54 -13.31
C VAL A 121 7.52 -2.70 -13.63
N CYS A 122 6.60 -3.21 -14.46
CA CYS A 122 5.41 -2.47 -14.85
C CYS A 122 4.50 -2.17 -13.64
N SER A 123 4.25 -3.16 -12.77
CA SER A 123 3.44 -2.95 -11.57
C SER A 123 4.08 -1.92 -10.64
N SER A 124 5.41 -1.94 -10.46
CA SER A 124 6.11 -0.99 -9.60
C SER A 124 6.15 0.42 -10.19
N VAL A 125 6.33 0.55 -11.51
CA VAL A 125 6.26 1.85 -12.22
C VAL A 125 4.86 2.44 -12.10
N LEU A 126 3.81 1.66 -12.34
CA LEU A 126 2.43 2.15 -12.25
C LEU A 126 2.05 2.53 -10.82
N PHE A 127 2.52 1.77 -9.82
CA PHE A 127 2.36 2.10 -8.41
C PHE A 127 3.04 3.44 -8.06
N PHE A 128 4.28 3.63 -8.52
CA PHE A 128 4.99 4.91 -8.38
C PHE A 128 4.26 6.05 -9.06
N CYS A 129 3.78 5.87 -10.30
CA CYS A 129 3.04 6.89 -11.03
C CYS A 129 1.77 7.33 -10.32
N ALA A 130 1.09 6.41 -9.62
CA ALA A 130 -0.09 6.73 -8.81
C ALA A 130 0.24 7.65 -7.62
N HIS A 131 1.52 7.73 -7.20
CA HIS A 131 1.99 8.55 -6.08
C HIS A 131 2.71 9.85 -6.50
N LEU A 132 2.74 10.21 -7.79
CA LEU A 132 3.43 11.41 -8.28
C LEU A 132 2.81 12.74 -7.81
N GLY A 133 1.59 12.74 -7.29
CA GLY A 133 0.89 13.95 -6.80
C GLY A 133 1.28 14.40 -5.38
N ASP A 134 1.97 13.57 -4.61
CA ASP A 134 2.16 13.74 -3.17
C ASP A 134 3.40 14.56 -2.76
N SER A 135 3.92 15.44 -3.61
CA SER A 135 5.18 16.16 -3.41
C SER A 135 6.45 15.29 -3.60
N PHE A 136 7.22 15.65 -4.57
CA PHE A 136 8.56 15.18 -4.90
C PHE A 136 8.77 13.66 -5.03
N LEU A 137 9.40 13.25 -6.11
CA LEU A 137 9.81 11.89 -6.52
C LEU A 137 9.86 10.87 -5.35
N ARG A 138 8.75 10.24 -5.09
CA ARG A 138 8.66 9.17 -4.09
C ARG A 138 9.23 7.86 -4.64
N VAL A 139 10.54 7.85 -4.95
CA VAL A 139 11.26 6.66 -5.41
C VAL A 139 11.13 5.50 -4.40
N ASP A 140 10.92 5.83 -3.13
CA ASP A 140 10.64 4.88 -2.07
C ASP A 140 9.42 3.99 -2.40
N THR A 141 8.35 4.55 -2.98
CA THR A 141 7.16 3.76 -3.36
C THR A 141 7.45 2.78 -4.49
N PHE A 142 8.28 3.17 -5.48
CA PHE A 142 8.73 2.27 -6.53
C PHE A 142 9.51 1.08 -5.96
N VAL A 143 10.51 1.37 -5.11
CA VAL A 143 11.37 0.32 -4.54
C VAL A 143 10.57 -0.60 -3.61
N PHE A 144 9.64 -0.06 -2.81
CA PHE A 144 8.78 -0.86 -1.94
C PHE A 144 7.79 -1.73 -2.72
N ALA A 145 7.31 -1.26 -3.87
CA ALA A 145 6.39 -2.03 -4.72
C ALA A 145 7.01 -3.33 -5.25
N ILE A 146 8.34 -3.39 -5.43
CA ILE A 146 9.06 -4.58 -5.94
C ILE A 146 8.87 -5.80 -5.03
N PRO A 147 9.25 -5.77 -3.73
CA PRO A 147 9.05 -6.92 -2.86
C PRO A 147 7.56 -7.27 -2.65
N LEU A 148 6.64 -6.30 -2.67
CA LEU A 148 5.21 -6.58 -2.60
C LEU A 148 4.73 -7.34 -3.85
N CYS A 149 5.14 -6.93 -5.04
CA CYS A 149 4.83 -7.64 -6.28
C CYS A 149 5.41 -9.06 -6.28
N TYR A 150 6.67 -9.22 -5.82
CA TYR A 150 7.28 -10.54 -5.67
C TYR A 150 6.54 -11.44 -4.68
N LEU A 151 6.12 -10.91 -3.53
CA LEU A 151 5.32 -11.67 -2.57
C LEU A 151 4.01 -12.16 -3.19
N PHE A 152 3.32 -11.31 -3.94
CA PHE A 152 2.09 -11.71 -4.62
C PHE A 152 2.34 -12.81 -5.66
N LEU A 153 3.31 -12.63 -6.54
CA LEU A 153 3.67 -13.62 -7.57
C LEU A 153 4.08 -14.97 -6.97
N ARG A 154 4.73 -14.96 -5.81
CA ARG A 154 5.23 -16.17 -5.15
C ARG A 154 4.13 -16.95 -4.44
N TYR A 155 3.15 -16.26 -3.84
CA TYR A 155 2.15 -16.89 -2.98
C TYR A 155 0.72 -16.77 -3.52
N HIS A 156 0.47 -15.92 -4.51
CA HIS A 156 -0.85 -15.57 -5.04
C HIS A 156 -1.87 -15.24 -3.94
N ASP A 157 -1.40 -14.55 -2.91
CA ASP A 157 -2.17 -14.18 -1.73
C ASP A 157 -1.92 -12.70 -1.39
N VAL A 158 -2.93 -11.88 -1.65
CA VAL A 158 -2.86 -10.43 -1.44
C VAL A 158 -2.75 -10.04 0.03
N ARG A 159 -3.13 -10.94 0.96
CA ARG A 159 -3.05 -10.66 2.41
C ARG A 159 -1.64 -10.33 2.86
N TYR A 160 -0.61 -10.98 2.32
CA TYR A 160 0.78 -10.71 2.67
C TYR A 160 1.24 -9.32 2.21
N CYS A 161 0.85 -8.91 1.01
CA CYS A 161 1.14 -7.58 0.49
C CYS A 161 0.43 -6.52 1.30
N PHE A 162 -0.87 -6.71 1.57
CA PHE A 162 -1.66 -5.82 2.41
C PHE A 162 -1.07 -5.68 3.82
N ILE A 163 -0.68 -6.77 4.47
CA ILE A 163 -0.08 -6.72 5.81
C ILE A 163 1.22 -5.91 5.79
N ALA A 164 2.12 -6.18 4.84
CA ALA A 164 3.38 -5.44 4.74
C ALA A 164 3.14 -3.95 4.50
N HIS A 165 2.22 -3.61 3.61
CA HIS A 165 1.88 -2.24 3.26
C HIS A 165 1.17 -1.51 4.42
N ALA A 166 0.16 -2.13 5.03
CA ALA A 166 -0.55 -1.56 6.17
C ALA A 166 0.39 -1.34 7.38
N VAL A 167 1.26 -2.29 7.67
CA VAL A 167 2.26 -2.16 8.75
C VAL A 167 3.23 -1.02 8.44
N CYS A 168 3.69 -0.87 7.20
CA CYS A 168 4.53 0.25 6.77
C CYS A 168 3.83 1.59 7.05
N ASN A 169 2.60 1.76 6.58
CA ASN A 169 1.85 3.01 6.74
C ASN A 169 1.50 3.30 8.20
N LEU A 170 1.05 2.28 8.95
CA LEU A 170 0.77 2.43 10.39
C LEU A 170 2.02 2.79 11.18
N ALA A 171 3.16 2.17 10.88
CA ALA A 171 4.42 2.55 11.50
C ALA A 171 4.81 4.01 11.14
N GLY A 172 4.54 4.46 9.92
CA GLY A 172 4.73 5.84 9.49
C GLY A 172 3.87 6.85 10.26
N ILE A 173 2.66 6.46 10.63
CA ILE A 173 1.76 7.29 11.46
C ILE A 173 2.20 7.29 12.93
N ILE A 174 2.60 6.13 13.47
CA ILE A 174 2.83 5.94 14.90
C ILE A 174 4.24 6.36 15.33
N LEU A 175 5.26 6.07 14.51
CA LEU A 175 6.66 6.32 14.86
C LEU A 175 6.95 7.79 15.25
N PRO A 176 6.45 8.82 14.55
CA PRO A 176 6.68 10.22 14.92
C PRO A 176 6.01 10.63 16.24
N LEU A 177 5.02 9.88 16.71
CA LEU A 177 4.35 10.12 18.00
C LEU A 177 5.20 9.64 19.18
N ILE A 178 6.06 8.63 18.93
CA ILE A 178 6.89 7.98 19.96
C ILE A 178 8.27 8.62 20.03
N VAL A 179 8.84 8.95 18.86
CA VAL A 179 10.22 9.47 18.72
C VAL A 179 10.13 10.98 18.52
N ARG A 180 9.97 11.73 19.60
CA ARG A 180 9.98 13.20 19.63
C ARG A 180 11.39 13.75 19.80
#